data_d1dcaa88a015e790116352c4e6ea2924
#
_entry.id   d1dcaa88a015e790116352c4e6ea2924
#
_cell.length_a   1.000
_cell.length_b   1.000
_cell.length_c   1.000
_cell.angle_alpha   90.00
_cell.angle_beta   90.00
_cell.angle_gamma   90.00
#
_symmetry.space_group_name_H-M   'P 1'
#
loop_
_entity.id
_entity.type
_entity.pdbx_description
1 polymer ?
#
loop_
_entity_poly.entity_id
_entity_poly.type
_entity_poly.pdbx_seq_one_letter_code
_entity_poly.pdbx_strand_id
1 'polypeptide(L)'
;QRHLIFYNKLLKILIWSYGLQAYLDLLTNVINYGIEKHDRTGTGTRSIFGWQMRFDLSKGFPLLTTKKLHFKSIAYELLWFIRGDTNIQYLNRHGISIWDEWADQNGDLGPVYGQQWRSWPTGGGGSIDQLMNVVDQIKTNPNSRRLIVSAWNPEYVSEMALPPCHCLFQFYVANGKLSCQLYQRSADIFLGVPFNIPSYAL
;
A
#
# COMPACT_ATOMS: atom_id res chain seq x y z
N GLN A 1 15.57 38.01 -2.04
CA GLN A 1 14.28 37.29 -2.08
C GLN A 1 14.16 36.38 -3.31
N ARG A 2 14.52 36.80 -4.54
CA ARG A 2 14.44 35.95 -5.76
C ARG A 2 15.35 34.71 -5.70
N HIS A 3 16.56 34.82 -5.12
CA HIS A 3 17.48 33.69 -4.96
C HIS A 3 16.95 32.65 -3.97
N LEU A 4 16.29 33.07 -2.89
CA LEU A 4 15.70 32.16 -1.88
C LEU A 4 14.52 31.35 -2.47
N ILE A 5 13.71 31.98 -3.33
CA ILE A 5 12.57 31.34 -4.00
C ILE A 5 13.09 30.30 -5.04
N PHE A 6 14.16 30.65 -5.75
CA PHE A 6 14.79 29.74 -6.73
C PHE A 6 15.44 28.54 -6.03
N TYR A 7 16.16 28.79 -4.93
CA TYR A 7 16.78 27.74 -4.11
C TYR A 7 15.74 26.79 -3.51
N ASN A 8 14.65 27.32 -2.96
CA ASN A 8 13.54 26.53 -2.45
C ASN A 8 12.81 25.72 -3.54
N LYS A 9 12.72 26.26 -4.77
CA LYS A 9 12.18 25.53 -5.93
C LYS A 9 13.12 24.41 -6.38
N LEU A 10 14.43 24.68 -6.44
CA LEU A 10 15.44 23.66 -6.76
C LEU A 10 15.52 22.57 -5.68
N LEU A 11 15.48 22.96 -4.40
CA LEU A 11 15.46 22.00 -3.29
C LEU A 11 14.20 21.11 -3.36
N LYS A 12 13.03 21.67 -3.66
CA LYS A 12 11.82 20.89 -3.88
C LYS A 12 11.96 19.92 -5.06
N ILE A 13 12.55 20.32 -6.16
CA ILE A 13 12.80 19.48 -7.34
C ILE A 13 13.78 18.34 -6.98
N LEU A 14 14.86 18.62 -6.25
CA LEU A 14 15.83 17.61 -5.80
C LEU A 14 15.25 16.64 -4.76
N ILE A 15 14.41 17.11 -3.86
CA ILE A 15 13.72 16.29 -2.85
C ILE A 15 12.70 15.35 -3.53
N TRP A 16 12.02 15.80 -4.59
CA TRP A 16 11.09 14.97 -5.37
C TRP A 16 11.79 13.92 -6.24
N SER A 17 13.06 14.10 -6.57
CA SER A 17 13.78 13.18 -7.45
C SER A 17 14.15 11.84 -6.78
N TYR A 18 14.34 11.81 -5.46
CA TYR A 18 14.87 10.62 -4.77
C TYR A 18 13.89 9.42 -4.79
N GLY A 19 12.65 9.63 -4.43
CA GLY A 19 11.63 8.56 -4.47
C GLY A 19 11.20 8.22 -5.90
N LEU A 20 11.19 9.21 -6.79
CA LEU A 20 10.87 9.04 -8.19
C LEU A 20 11.93 8.17 -8.89
N GLN A 21 13.22 8.37 -8.60
CA GLN A 21 14.29 7.60 -9.22
C GLN A 21 14.19 6.11 -8.89
N ALA A 22 13.93 5.73 -7.64
CA ALA A 22 13.76 4.33 -7.25
C ALA A 22 12.61 3.64 -8.02
N TYR A 23 11.53 4.37 -8.29
CA TYR A 23 10.43 3.88 -9.11
C TYR A 23 10.79 3.77 -10.60
N LEU A 24 11.50 4.76 -11.15
CA LEU A 24 11.96 4.74 -12.54
C LEU A 24 12.99 3.63 -12.79
N ASP A 25 13.85 3.35 -11.82
CA ASP A 25 14.81 2.24 -11.87
C ASP A 25 14.08 0.89 -11.95
N LEU A 26 13.00 0.72 -11.15
CA LEU A 26 12.15 -0.47 -11.23
C LEU A 26 11.50 -0.61 -12.61
N LEU A 27 10.88 0.45 -13.14
CA LEU A 27 10.27 0.45 -14.48
C LEU A 27 11.29 0.07 -15.56
N THR A 28 12.45 0.72 -15.54
CA THR A 28 13.53 0.46 -16.48
C THR A 28 14.03 -0.98 -16.41
N ASN A 29 14.15 -1.52 -15.18
CA ASN A 29 14.57 -2.89 -14.99
C ASN A 29 13.56 -3.89 -15.56
N VAL A 30 12.26 -3.70 -15.32
CA VAL A 30 11.22 -4.57 -15.86
C VAL A 30 11.14 -4.49 -17.38
N ILE A 31 11.26 -3.31 -17.97
CA ILE A 31 11.22 -3.12 -19.43
C ILE A 31 12.41 -3.83 -20.09
N ASN A 32 13.61 -3.70 -19.52
CA ASN A 32 14.84 -4.19 -20.16
C ASN A 32 15.12 -5.66 -19.86
N TYR A 33 14.78 -6.14 -18.65
CA TYR A 33 15.19 -7.46 -18.15
C TYR A 33 14.02 -8.33 -17.68
N GLY A 34 12.78 -7.83 -17.73
CA GLY A 34 11.60 -8.58 -17.32
C GLY A 34 11.35 -9.78 -18.22
N ILE A 35 10.94 -10.88 -17.61
CA ILE A 35 10.56 -12.11 -18.31
C ILE A 35 9.13 -11.95 -18.82
N GLU A 36 8.91 -12.21 -20.09
CA GLU A 36 7.57 -12.26 -20.67
C GLU A 36 6.81 -13.49 -20.20
N LYS A 37 5.57 -13.28 -19.78
CA LYS A 37 4.64 -14.33 -19.36
C LYS A 37 3.26 -14.09 -19.93
N HIS A 38 2.58 -15.16 -20.28
CA HIS A 38 1.15 -15.10 -20.55
C HIS A 38 0.39 -14.85 -19.25
N ASP A 39 -0.69 -14.10 -19.36
CA ASP A 39 -1.62 -13.83 -18.27
C ASP A 39 -3.05 -14.23 -18.65
N ARG A 40 -3.98 -14.16 -17.68
CA ARG A 40 -5.38 -14.51 -17.88
C ARG A 40 -6.12 -13.59 -18.86
N THR A 41 -5.59 -12.40 -19.14
CA THR A 41 -6.20 -11.40 -20.02
C THR A 41 -5.80 -11.58 -21.49
N GLY A 42 -4.76 -12.39 -21.76
CA GLY A 42 -4.21 -12.58 -23.11
C GLY A 42 -3.32 -11.43 -23.59
N THR A 43 -3.19 -10.36 -22.80
CA THR A 43 -2.33 -9.21 -23.12
C THR A 43 -0.85 -9.54 -22.96
N GLY A 44 -0.54 -10.43 -22.00
CA GLY A 44 0.81 -10.74 -21.58
C GLY A 44 1.37 -9.76 -20.58
N THR A 45 2.39 -10.17 -19.84
CA THR A 45 3.08 -9.36 -18.86
C THR A 45 4.59 -9.48 -19.00
N ARG A 46 5.31 -8.41 -18.63
CA ARG A 46 6.75 -8.48 -18.30
C ARG A 46 6.91 -8.39 -16.81
N SER A 47 7.67 -9.29 -16.22
CA SER A 47 7.79 -9.39 -14.77
C SER A 47 9.21 -9.71 -14.32
N ILE A 48 9.56 -9.21 -13.13
CA ILE A 48 10.74 -9.62 -12.37
C ILE A 48 10.27 -10.19 -11.04
N PHE A 49 11.06 -11.07 -10.44
CA PHE A 49 10.80 -11.58 -9.10
C PHE A 49 11.73 -10.90 -8.09
N GLY A 50 11.11 -10.20 -7.13
CA GLY A 50 11.82 -9.51 -6.07
C GLY A 50 12.41 -8.16 -6.49
N TRP A 51 11.94 -7.12 -5.82
CA TRP A 51 12.48 -5.77 -5.91
C TRP A 51 12.18 -5.02 -4.63
N GLN A 52 13.10 -4.16 -4.18
CA GLN A 52 12.90 -3.34 -3.01
C GLN A 52 13.15 -1.86 -3.35
N MET A 53 12.22 -1.01 -2.93
CA MET A 53 12.37 0.45 -2.96
C MET A 53 12.37 1.00 -1.54
N ARG A 54 13.07 2.10 -1.32
CA ARG A 54 13.11 2.81 -0.03
C ARG A 54 12.77 4.27 -0.23
N PHE A 55 11.95 4.81 0.67
CA PHE A 55 11.48 6.19 0.66
C PHE A 55 11.76 6.81 2.02
N ASP A 56 12.59 7.84 2.06
CA ASP A 56 12.89 8.60 3.27
C ASP A 56 11.85 9.74 3.42
N LEU A 57 10.87 9.54 4.29
CA LEU A 57 9.77 10.49 4.49
C LEU A 57 10.24 11.82 5.09
N SER A 58 11.43 11.88 5.69
CA SER A 58 12.01 13.15 6.14
C SER A 58 12.39 14.09 4.99
N LYS A 59 12.55 13.54 3.78
CA LYS A 59 12.86 14.28 2.55
C LYS A 59 11.62 14.74 1.77
N GLY A 60 10.44 14.31 2.19
CA GLY A 60 9.17 14.67 1.58
C GLY A 60 8.24 13.47 1.41
N PHE A 61 6.98 13.77 1.06
CA PHE A 61 5.98 12.74 0.84
C PHE A 61 6.16 12.11 -0.56
N PRO A 62 6.25 10.77 -0.70
CA PRO A 62 6.59 10.10 -1.95
C PRO A 62 5.38 9.95 -2.88
N LEU A 63 4.80 11.05 -3.33
CA LEU A 63 3.76 11.06 -4.35
C LEU A 63 4.41 11.12 -5.74
N LEU A 64 4.29 10.05 -6.51
CA LEU A 64 4.86 9.98 -7.85
C LEU A 64 4.19 10.97 -8.81
N THR A 65 4.97 11.52 -9.74
CA THR A 65 4.52 12.51 -10.73
C THR A 65 4.58 12.01 -12.17
N THR A 66 4.95 10.76 -12.39
CA THR A 66 4.99 10.12 -13.71
C THR A 66 3.61 9.96 -14.35
N LYS A 67 2.57 9.99 -13.52
CA LYS A 67 1.17 10.02 -13.95
C LYS A 67 0.35 10.84 -12.94
N LYS A 68 -0.82 11.32 -13.36
CA LYS A 68 -1.75 11.99 -12.44
C LYS A 68 -2.34 10.96 -11.48
N LEU A 69 -2.07 11.12 -10.19
CA LEU A 69 -2.65 10.30 -9.14
C LEU A 69 -3.83 11.01 -8.49
N HIS A 70 -4.92 10.28 -8.28
CA HIS A 70 -6.09 10.79 -7.57
C HIS A 70 -5.90 10.59 -6.06
N PHE A 71 -5.20 11.53 -5.40
CA PHE A 71 -4.83 11.44 -3.99
C PHE A 71 -6.02 11.21 -3.05
N LYS A 72 -7.19 11.78 -3.39
CA LYS A 72 -8.42 11.54 -2.63
C LYS A 72 -8.76 10.06 -2.56
N SER A 73 -8.66 9.31 -3.67
CA SER A 73 -8.90 7.85 -3.66
C SER A 73 -7.93 7.12 -2.75
N ILE A 74 -6.63 7.47 -2.80
CA ILE A 74 -5.60 6.87 -1.95
C ILE A 74 -5.93 7.06 -0.47
N ALA A 75 -6.25 8.29 -0.07
CA ALA A 75 -6.53 8.62 1.32
C ALA A 75 -7.82 7.93 1.83
N TYR A 76 -8.88 7.95 1.05
CA TYR A 76 -10.15 7.34 1.46
C TYR A 76 -10.11 5.82 1.43
N GLU A 77 -9.39 5.19 0.51
CA GLU A 77 -9.14 3.75 0.53
C GLU A 77 -8.40 3.34 1.80
N LEU A 78 -7.33 4.06 2.17
CA LEU A 78 -6.62 3.80 3.42
C LEU A 78 -7.52 3.97 4.65
N LEU A 79 -8.33 5.03 4.71
CA LEU A 79 -9.30 5.23 5.79
C LEU A 79 -10.34 4.10 5.85
N TRP A 80 -10.78 3.60 4.70
CA TRP A 80 -11.70 2.48 4.60
C TRP A 80 -11.08 1.19 5.15
N PHE A 81 -9.82 0.88 4.81
CA PHE A 81 -9.08 -0.24 5.41
C PHE A 81 -8.91 -0.07 6.92
N ILE A 82 -8.52 1.11 7.40
CA ILE A 82 -8.34 1.41 8.84
C ILE A 82 -9.65 1.25 9.61
N ARG A 83 -10.80 1.50 9.00
CA ARG A 83 -12.11 1.29 9.61
C ARG A 83 -12.49 -0.18 9.75
N GLY A 84 -11.80 -1.08 9.07
CA GLY A 84 -12.13 -2.51 9.02
C GLY A 84 -13.33 -2.80 8.11
N ASP A 85 -13.69 -1.85 7.24
CA ASP A 85 -14.86 -1.96 6.37
C ASP A 85 -14.50 -2.79 5.12
N THR A 86 -15.46 -3.55 4.60
CA THR A 86 -15.35 -4.38 3.40
C THR A 86 -16.36 -3.99 2.33
N ASN A 87 -17.31 -3.10 2.66
CA ASN A 87 -18.35 -2.66 1.76
C ASN A 87 -17.97 -1.35 1.09
N ILE A 88 -18.12 -1.28 -0.25
CA ILE A 88 -17.71 -0.14 -1.07
C ILE A 88 -18.61 1.10 -0.91
N GLN A 89 -19.74 1.01 -0.22
CA GLN A 89 -20.65 2.15 -0.04
C GLN A 89 -19.98 3.35 0.63
N TYR A 90 -19.00 3.11 1.53
CA TYR A 90 -18.23 4.20 2.10
C TYR A 90 -17.43 4.95 1.02
N LEU A 91 -16.78 4.24 0.12
CA LEU A 91 -16.00 4.81 -0.98
C LEU A 91 -16.92 5.54 -1.97
N ASN A 92 -18.02 4.92 -2.36
CA ASN A 92 -18.99 5.47 -3.33
C ASN A 92 -19.62 6.78 -2.84
N ARG A 93 -19.96 6.87 -1.53
CA ARG A 93 -20.44 8.13 -0.92
C ARG A 93 -19.44 9.27 -1.03
N HIS A 94 -18.15 8.97 -1.21
CA HIS A 94 -17.09 9.95 -1.40
C HIS A 94 -16.69 10.11 -2.88
N GLY A 95 -17.45 9.50 -3.82
CA GLY A 95 -17.21 9.57 -5.25
C GLY A 95 -15.99 8.78 -5.71
N ILE A 96 -15.71 7.65 -5.07
CA ILE A 96 -14.59 6.77 -5.35
C ILE A 96 -15.14 5.40 -5.78
N SER A 97 -14.76 4.95 -6.96
CA SER A 97 -15.25 3.75 -7.64
C SER A 97 -14.17 2.69 -7.92
N ILE A 98 -13.00 2.81 -7.30
CA ILE A 98 -11.84 1.96 -7.62
C ILE A 98 -12.00 0.48 -7.24
N TRP A 99 -13.05 0.14 -6.50
CA TRP A 99 -13.39 -1.22 -6.09
C TRP A 99 -14.72 -1.73 -6.65
N ASP A 100 -15.45 -0.91 -7.43
CA ASP A 100 -16.80 -1.24 -7.90
C ASP A 100 -16.87 -2.51 -8.75
N GLU A 101 -15.86 -2.76 -9.58
CA GLU A 101 -15.81 -3.94 -10.45
C GLU A 101 -15.65 -5.27 -9.71
N TRP A 102 -15.22 -5.23 -8.44
CA TRP A 102 -14.94 -6.42 -7.63
C TRP A 102 -16.06 -6.73 -6.64
N ALA A 103 -16.91 -5.76 -6.35
CA ALA A 103 -17.95 -5.88 -5.35
C ALA A 103 -19.12 -6.73 -5.86
N ASP A 104 -19.75 -7.45 -4.94
CA ASP A 104 -20.99 -8.15 -5.21
C ASP A 104 -22.18 -7.17 -5.38
N GLN A 105 -23.37 -7.70 -5.62
CA GLN A 105 -24.59 -6.91 -5.77
C GLN A 105 -24.99 -6.07 -4.55
N ASN A 106 -24.45 -6.38 -3.37
CA ASN A 106 -24.66 -5.65 -2.12
C ASN A 106 -23.54 -4.65 -1.82
N GLY A 107 -22.51 -4.61 -2.70
CA GLY A 107 -21.34 -3.79 -2.54
C GLY A 107 -20.29 -4.37 -1.59
N ASP A 108 -20.35 -5.66 -1.29
CA ASP A 108 -19.39 -6.33 -0.41
C ASP A 108 -18.26 -7.00 -1.20
N LEU A 109 -17.08 -7.01 -0.59
CA LEU A 109 -15.86 -7.60 -1.15
C LEU A 109 -15.41 -8.86 -0.40
N GLY A 110 -16.19 -9.30 0.60
CA GLY A 110 -15.76 -10.36 1.51
C GLY A 110 -14.67 -9.88 2.48
N PRO A 111 -13.99 -10.81 3.17
CA PRO A 111 -13.07 -10.48 4.28
C PRO A 111 -11.72 -9.93 3.81
N VAL A 112 -11.74 -8.84 2.99
CA VAL A 112 -10.53 -8.20 2.44
C VAL A 112 -9.77 -7.39 3.49
N TYR A 113 -8.72 -6.70 3.09
CA TYR A 113 -7.74 -5.93 3.86
C TYR A 113 -8.22 -5.37 5.20
N GLY A 114 -9.29 -4.57 5.20
CA GLY A 114 -9.79 -3.89 6.38
C GLY A 114 -10.22 -4.85 7.48
N GLN A 115 -10.97 -5.87 7.14
CA GLN A 115 -11.39 -6.90 8.10
C GLN A 115 -10.18 -7.65 8.65
N GLN A 116 -9.22 -8.06 7.82
CA GLN A 116 -8.05 -8.77 8.30
C GLN A 116 -7.20 -7.90 9.25
N TRP A 117 -7.07 -6.62 8.98
CA TRP A 117 -6.30 -5.71 9.84
C TRP A 117 -6.96 -5.44 11.19
N ARG A 118 -8.29 -5.30 11.21
CA ARG A 118 -9.05 -4.82 12.35
C ARG A 118 -9.86 -5.88 13.10
N SER A 119 -10.12 -7.00 12.44
CA SER A 119 -10.95 -8.07 13.00
C SER A 119 -10.56 -9.43 12.45
N TRP A 120 -9.27 -9.78 12.57
CA TRP A 120 -8.78 -11.11 12.18
C TRP A 120 -9.52 -12.19 12.96
N PRO A 121 -10.24 -13.12 12.30
CA PRO A 121 -11.02 -14.14 12.99
C PRO A 121 -10.14 -15.13 13.73
N THR A 122 -10.62 -15.63 14.87
CA THR A 122 -9.94 -16.66 15.67
C THR A 122 -10.83 -17.91 15.79
N GLY A 123 -10.21 -19.08 15.92
CA GLY A 123 -10.92 -20.36 16.04
C GLY A 123 -11.88 -20.49 17.22
N GLY A 124 -11.84 -19.56 18.18
CA GLY A 124 -12.77 -19.49 19.32
C GLY A 124 -13.98 -18.55 19.13
N GLY A 125 -14.24 -18.07 17.91
CA GLY A 125 -15.34 -17.15 17.60
C GLY A 125 -15.10 -15.68 17.98
N GLY A 126 -13.86 -15.33 18.36
CA GLY A 126 -13.42 -13.95 18.60
C GLY A 126 -12.67 -13.37 17.42
N SER A 127 -12.11 -12.16 17.59
CA SER A 127 -11.25 -11.53 16.61
C SER A 127 -10.07 -10.79 17.24
N ILE A 128 -9.05 -10.55 16.42
CA ILE A 128 -7.84 -9.80 16.80
C ILE A 128 -7.77 -8.53 15.96
N ASP A 129 -7.70 -7.38 16.63
CA ASP A 129 -7.36 -6.10 15.99
C ASP A 129 -5.84 -5.98 15.86
N GLN A 130 -5.28 -6.47 14.76
CA GLN A 130 -3.84 -6.47 14.52
C GLN A 130 -3.27 -5.06 14.49
N LEU A 131 -4.00 -4.11 13.87
CA LEU A 131 -3.51 -2.75 13.70
C LEU A 131 -3.40 -2.03 15.04
N MET A 132 -4.42 -2.10 15.89
CA MET A 132 -4.37 -1.48 17.21
C MET A 132 -3.34 -2.14 18.11
N ASN A 133 -3.22 -3.47 18.07
CA ASN A 133 -2.17 -4.18 18.81
C ASN A 133 -0.77 -3.71 18.43
N VAL A 134 -0.52 -3.46 17.15
CA VAL A 134 0.77 -2.92 16.69
C VAL A 134 0.97 -1.48 17.16
N VAL A 135 -0.06 -0.63 17.08
CA VAL A 135 0.01 0.76 17.57
C VAL A 135 0.35 0.81 19.07
N ASP A 136 -0.28 -0.06 19.87
CA ASP A 136 -0.02 -0.13 21.31
C ASP A 136 1.37 -0.68 21.61
N GLN A 137 1.82 -1.69 20.87
CA GLN A 137 3.19 -2.21 21.00
C GLN A 137 4.25 -1.19 20.61
N ILE A 138 4.05 -0.37 19.57
CA ILE A 138 4.97 0.72 19.21
C ILE A 138 5.13 1.69 20.38
N LYS A 139 4.06 1.97 21.13
CA LYS A 139 4.10 2.89 22.28
C LYS A 139 4.72 2.25 23.53
N THR A 140 4.42 0.99 23.80
CA THR A 140 4.75 0.33 25.07
C THR A 140 6.00 -0.54 25.00
N ASN A 141 6.30 -1.10 23.82
CA ASN A 141 7.45 -1.97 23.56
C ASN A 141 8.03 -1.74 22.15
N PRO A 142 8.60 -0.56 21.86
CA PRO A 142 9.08 -0.20 20.52
C PRO A 142 10.20 -1.13 20.00
N ASN A 143 10.89 -1.86 20.86
CA ASN A 143 11.93 -2.82 20.49
C ASN A 143 11.36 -4.18 20.06
N SER A 144 10.04 -4.36 20.06
CA SER A 144 9.40 -5.59 19.58
C SER A 144 9.77 -5.86 18.12
N ARG A 145 10.07 -7.12 17.82
CA ARG A 145 10.28 -7.62 16.45
C ARG A 145 9.01 -8.26 15.87
N ARG A 146 7.86 -8.04 16.53
CA ARG A 146 6.56 -8.62 16.18
C ARG A 146 5.53 -7.54 15.78
N LEU A 147 6.00 -6.40 15.29
CA LEU A 147 5.17 -5.29 14.86
C LEU A 147 4.70 -5.54 13.42
N ILE A 148 3.86 -6.55 13.23
CA ILE A 148 3.42 -7.05 11.92
C ILE A 148 1.89 -7.01 11.85
N VAL A 149 1.37 -6.61 10.68
CA VAL A 149 -0.04 -6.72 10.31
C VAL A 149 -0.13 -7.52 9.02
N SER A 150 -0.90 -8.62 9.02
CA SER A 150 -1.10 -9.49 7.87
C SER A 150 -2.52 -9.32 7.31
N ALA A 151 -2.61 -9.23 5.98
CA ALA A 151 -3.88 -9.35 5.26
C ALA A 151 -4.03 -10.72 4.60
N TRP A 152 -2.94 -11.48 4.47
CA TRP A 152 -2.96 -12.80 3.87
C TRP A 152 -3.43 -13.84 4.88
N ASN A 153 -4.69 -14.24 4.75
CA ASN A 153 -5.32 -15.26 5.58
C ASN A 153 -5.66 -16.49 4.71
N PRO A 154 -4.88 -17.59 4.80
CA PRO A 154 -5.09 -18.77 3.97
C PRO A 154 -6.46 -19.42 4.11
N GLU A 155 -7.10 -19.28 5.27
CA GLU A 155 -8.45 -19.82 5.52
C GLU A 155 -9.52 -19.05 4.73
N TYR A 156 -9.36 -17.73 4.60
CA TYR A 156 -10.39 -16.84 4.03
C TYR A 156 -10.05 -16.27 2.65
N VAL A 157 -8.87 -16.58 2.11
CA VAL A 157 -8.41 -15.97 0.84
C VAL A 157 -9.33 -16.30 -0.34
N SER A 158 -9.99 -17.45 -0.32
CA SER A 158 -10.94 -17.88 -1.35
C SER A 158 -12.31 -17.19 -1.27
N GLU A 159 -12.63 -16.58 -0.13
CA GLU A 159 -13.86 -15.82 0.09
C GLU A 159 -13.72 -14.34 -0.25
N MET A 160 -12.50 -13.89 -0.53
CA MET A 160 -12.20 -12.51 -0.89
C MET A 160 -12.46 -12.27 -2.37
N ALA A 161 -13.18 -11.21 -2.72
CA ALA A 161 -13.42 -10.82 -4.11
C ALA A 161 -12.08 -10.61 -4.87
N LEU A 162 -11.06 -10.14 -4.16
CA LEU A 162 -9.69 -10.01 -4.67
C LEU A 162 -8.69 -10.41 -3.59
N PRO A 163 -7.93 -11.52 -3.75
CA PRO A 163 -6.87 -11.91 -2.83
C PRO A 163 -5.83 -10.82 -2.63
N PRO A 164 -5.40 -10.52 -1.38
CA PRO A 164 -4.56 -9.37 -1.08
C PRO A 164 -3.23 -9.39 -1.82
N CYS A 165 -2.95 -8.34 -2.57
CA CYS A 165 -1.62 -8.08 -3.15
C CYS A 165 -0.66 -7.57 -2.07
N HIS A 166 -1.14 -6.72 -1.18
CA HIS A 166 -0.44 -6.24 0.02
C HIS A 166 -0.58 -7.30 1.12
N CYS A 167 0.31 -8.29 1.14
CA CYS A 167 0.17 -9.45 2.01
C CYS A 167 0.38 -9.13 3.48
N LEU A 168 1.40 -8.34 3.78
CA LEU A 168 1.73 -7.92 5.14
C LEU A 168 2.56 -6.64 5.13
N PHE A 169 2.53 -5.93 6.26
CA PHE A 169 3.48 -4.87 6.53
C PHE A 169 4.01 -4.97 7.95
N GLN A 170 5.24 -4.50 8.14
CA GLN A 170 5.98 -4.55 9.38
C GLN A 170 6.49 -3.17 9.74
N PHE A 171 6.43 -2.84 11.04
CA PHE A 171 7.05 -1.64 11.57
C PHE A 171 8.37 -1.97 12.29
N TYR A 172 9.22 -0.96 12.33
CA TYR A 172 10.49 -1.00 13.05
C TYR A 172 10.77 0.38 13.65
N VAL A 173 11.14 0.39 14.92
CA VAL A 173 11.48 1.61 15.64
C VAL A 173 12.97 1.61 15.97
N ALA A 174 13.68 2.67 15.58
CA ALA A 174 15.08 2.87 15.92
C ALA A 174 15.41 4.36 15.99
N ASN A 175 16.19 4.75 16.99
CA ASN A 175 16.62 6.15 17.18
C ASN A 175 15.46 7.16 17.16
N GLY A 176 14.33 6.80 17.77
CA GLY A 176 13.13 7.64 17.80
C GLY A 176 12.41 7.80 16.45
N LYS A 177 12.74 6.98 15.44
CA LYS A 177 12.12 6.99 14.11
C LYS A 177 11.36 5.70 13.87
N LEU A 178 10.19 5.84 13.24
CA LEU A 178 9.36 4.72 12.79
C LEU A 178 9.65 4.44 11.31
N SER A 179 9.85 3.17 10.99
CA SER A 179 9.93 2.68 9.61
C SER A 179 8.80 1.68 9.34
N CYS A 180 8.31 1.63 8.11
CA CYS A 180 7.33 0.66 7.65
C CYS A 180 7.88 -0.06 6.42
N GLN A 181 7.75 -1.38 6.38
CA GLN A 181 8.05 -2.19 5.20
C GLN A 181 6.79 -2.93 4.77
N LEU A 182 6.39 -2.76 3.51
CA LEU A 182 5.32 -3.50 2.86
C LEU A 182 5.89 -4.67 2.06
N TYR A 183 5.28 -5.85 2.16
CA TYR A 183 5.48 -6.94 1.22
C TYR A 183 4.26 -7.10 0.31
N GLN A 184 4.50 -7.04 -1.00
CA GLN A 184 3.51 -7.34 -2.04
C GLN A 184 3.89 -8.62 -2.78
N ARG A 185 2.95 -9.61 -2.84
CA ARG A 185 3.13 -10.85 -3.61
C ARG A 185 3.03 -10.62 -5.12
N SER A 186 2.32 -9.57 -5.50
CA SER A 186 2.09 -9.13 -6.87
C SER A 186 1.92 -7.63 -6.87
N ALA A 187 2.48 -6.96 -7.88
CA ALA A 187 2.41 -5.51 -7.99
C ALA A 187 2.39 -5.09 -9.46
N ASP A 188 1.30 -4.46 -9.88
CA ASP A 188 1.28 -3.73 -11.15
C ASP A 188 2.05 -2.42 -10.96
N ILE A 189 3.17 -2.30 -11.69
CA ILE A 189 4.10 -1.19 -11.49
C ILE A 189 3.52 0.14 -11.99
N PHE A 190 2.62 0.13 -12.95
CA PHE A 190 2.03 1.34 -13.50
C PHE A 190 0.70 1.72 -12.84
N LEU A 191 -0.17 0.75 -12.56
CA LEU A 191 -1.49 0.99 -11.98
C LEU A 191 -1.45 1.01 -10.45
N GLY A 192 -0.90 -0.03 -9.82
CA GLY A 192 -0.97 -0.25 -8.37
C GLY A 192 0.13 0.45 -7.58
N VAL A 193 1.39 0.23 -7.92
CA VAL A 193 2.54 0.73 -7.15
C VAL A 193 2.49 2.24 -6.89
N PRO A 194 2.11 3.11 -7.86
CA PRO A 194 1.98 4.54 -7.61
C PRO A 194 0.92 4.93 -6.56
N PHE A 195 -0.09 4.09 -6.34
CA PHE A 195 -1.09 4.24 -5.28
C PHE A 195 -0.60 3.68 -3.95
N ASN A 196 0.11 2.53 -4.01
CA ASN A 196 0.56 1.85 -2.80
C ASN A 196 1.65 2.63 -2.05
N ILE A 197 2.61 3.24 -2.77
CA ILE A 197 3.67 4.05 -2.17
C ILE A 197 3.09 5.14 -1.25
N PRO A 198 2.24 6.07 -1.72
CA PRO A 198 1.69 7.10 -0.86
C PRO A 198 0.71 6.56 0.20
N SER A 199 -0.01 5.48 -0.07
CA SER A 199 -0.90 4.84 0.92
C SER A 199 -0.11 4.37 2.14
N TYR A 200 0.99 3.64 1.94
CA TYR A 200 1.84 3.18 3.05
C TYR A 200 2.72 4.28 3.64
N ALA A 201 3.01 5.33 2.91
CA ALA A 201 3.65 6.53 3.45
C ALA A 201 2.73 7.30 4.42
N LEU A 202 1.43 7.29 4.18
CA LEU A 202 0.41 7.86 5.08
C LEU A 202 0.28 7.05 6.37
#